data_ef9ba442125a173ea4d1cb526e213e36
#
_entry.id   ef9ba442125a173ea4d1cb526e213e36
#
_cell.length_a   1.000
_cell.length_b   1.000
_cell.length_c   1.000
_cell.angle_alpha   90.00
_cell.angle_beta   90.00
_cell.angle_gamma   90.00
#
_symmetry.space_group_name_H-M   'P 1'
#
loop_
_entity.id
_entity.type
_entity.pdbx_description
1 polymer ?
#
loop_
_entity_poly.entity_id
_entity_poly.type
_entity_poly.pdbx_seq_one_letter_code
_entity_poly.pdbx_strand_id
1 'polypeptide(L)'
;MLNIRVLLPLALLILAFPARPESPGCGEFVDLAAEVRAMRDHDPASGVDRGRELLAQVGEDCPTGAMLLHSAVASNLHILGRSEAAVEAVDAALGLIGEADDPVESAAVRRTAGVIYWELGAHDRALEQYLAALEASRVAGDIAGAARAAGNIGNLHNSMGNWEEARDYHRQALAGFEEIGWQEGVAGTLVNLGALSARIAEALEQAGESSEAVAEHEANLEYNRRALALFEDIGNPRGIAYAADNIARALIHLGRVEEALEFQRRSLELRREVGDTSGIVNSLLTGAEAMLGLDRPESALEMLDEAESIVPENNRGLLVEVLGLRTDAHERMGDFESAFRAQRRLISLNDAQAAEDLAARVEQLQQTFRAEQLEQELALQRARAEVSEQRARRQQLISTASIVSVLLLLLVLGLLYSRYRLGRRVSHTLDRAARTDPLTGLSNRRDMTEHIDRAILRRNEDNEPSSLIMADIDSFKRINDTLGHQVGDQVLVHVAELIGKQVRGVDVTARWGGEEFLILLPGTREEGARCVSENLRRVIGESPPQINGRSLSLTLTFGVTEIEPGANFNDLVKRVDDAMYAGKARGKNRVVSAGEVVT
;
A
#
# COMPACT_ATOMS: atom_id res chain seq x y z
N MET A 1 51.59 -63.06 58.50
CA MET A 1 51.70 -61.98 59.51
C MET A 1 52.08 -60.69 58.83
N LEU A 2 51.40 -59.65 59.19
CA LEU A 2 51.59 -58.23 58.99
C LEU A 2 51.23 -57.58 57.64
N ASN A 3 50.13 -56.87 57.67
CA ASN A 3 49.65 -55.81 56.79
C ASN A 3 50.62 -54.64 56.73
N ILE A 4 50.80 -54.05 55.55
CA ILE A 4 51.12 -52.63 55.44
C ILE A 4 50.24 -52.07 54.30
N ARG A 5 49.28 -51.21 54.66
CA ARG A 5 48.50 -50.37 53.78
C ARG A 5 49.41 -49.21 53.39
N VAL A 6 49.57 -49.01 52.08
CA VAL A 6 50.12 -47.79 51.52
C VAL A 6 48.94 -46.93 50.97
N LEU A 7 48.71 -45.84 51.65
CA LEU A 7 47.79 -44.76 51.20
C LEU A 7 48.51 -43.92 50.14
N LEU A 8 48.00 -43.95 48.93
CA LEU A 8 48.32 -42.95 47.89
C LEU A 8 47.36 -41.76 48.08
N PRO A 9 47.81 -40.50 48.06
CA PRO A 9 46.95 -39.35 48.03
C PRO A 9 46.45 -39.13 46.55
N LEU A 10 45.13 -39.11 46.36
CA LEU A 10 44.48 -38.66 45.15
C LEU A 10 44.73 -37.16 45.04
N ALA A 11 45.65 -36.75 44.18
CA ALA A 11 45.75 -35.35 43.73
C ALA A 11 44.56 -35.03 42.86
N LEU A 12 43.60 -34.25 43.34
CA LEU A 12 42.54 -33.63 42.51
C LEU A 12 43.20 -32.64 41.54
N LEU A 13 43.33 -33.05 40.30
CA LEU A 13 43.62 -32.13 39.19
C LEU A 13 42.34 -31.31 38.96
N ILE A 14 42.26 -30.12 39.56
CA ILE A 14 41.30 -29.10 39.18
C ILE A 14 41.72 -28.61 37.79
N LEU A 15 41.15 -29.19 36.75
CA LEU A 15 41.17 -28.60 35.43
C LEU A 15 40.45 -27.26 35.55
N ALA A 16 41.19 -26.15 35.64
CA ALA A 16 40.66 -24.82 35.46
C ALA A 16 40.17 -24.76 33.98
N PHE A 17 38.89 -24.95 33.78
CA PHE A 17 38.25 -24.53 32.52
C PHE A 17 38.51 -23.00 32.41
N PRO A 18 38.98 -22.52 31.27
CA PRO A 18 39.05 -21.09 31.07
C PRO A 18 37.62 -20.55 31.32
N ALA A 19 37.54 -19.52 32.15
CA ALA A 19 36.29 -18.83 32.37
C ALA A 19 35.67 -18.51 31.00
N ARG A 20 34.45 -18.98 30.73
CA ARG A 20 33.70 -18.51 29.57
C ARG A 20 33.68 -16.98 29.69
N PRO A 21 34.00 -16.25 28.63
CA PRO A 21 33.79 -14.81 28.66
C PRO A 21 32.35 -14.59 29.13
N GLU A 22 32.18 -13.70 30.10
CA GLU A 22 30.86 -13.32 30.58
C GLU A 22 30.07 -12.86 29.33
N SER A 23 28.85 -13.34 29.19
CA SER A 23 27.98 -12.91 28.12
C SER A 23 27.77 -11.39 28.24
N PRO A 24 27.82 -10.63 27.14
CA PRO A 24 27.57 -9.19 27.19
C PRO A 24 26.31 -8.85 27.97
N GLY A 25 26.34 -7.79 28.78
CA GLY A 25 25.15 -7.28 29.44
C GLY A 25 24.19 -6.63 28.45
N CYS A 26 22.91 -6.43 28.81
CA CYS A 26 21.91 -5.89 27.89
C CYS A 26 22.32 -4.51 27.29
N GLY A 27 22.93 -3.61 28.09
CA GLY A 27 23.47 -2.35 27.62
C GLY A 27 24.56 -2.50 26.54
N GLU A 28 25.43 -3.51 26.70
CA GLU A 28 26.49 -3.82 25.74
C GLU A 28 25.91 -4.32 24.40
N PHE A 29 24.80 -5.08 24.41
CA PHE A 29 24.10 -5.48 23.17
C PHE A 29 23.47 -4.30 22.44
N VAL A 30 23.01 -3.25 23.13
CA VAL A 30 22.52 -2.01 22.54
C VAL A 30 23.66 -1.30 21.79
N ASP A 31 24.84 -1.18 22.41
CA ASP A 31 26.03 -0.59 21.78
C ASP A 31 26.49 -1.40 20.55
N LEU A 32 26.55 -2.72 20.69
CA LEU A 32 26.92 -3.63 19.60
C LEU A 32 25.91 -3.58 18.43
N ALA A 33 24.63 -3.38 18.70
CA ALA A 33 23.64 -3.18 17.66
C ALA A 33 23.86 -1.88 16.88
N ALA A 34 24.32 -0.82 17.56
CA ALA A 34 24.70 0.43 16.90
C ALA A 34 25.94 0.25 16.01
N GLU A 35 26.94 -0.53 16.45
CA GLU A 35 28.09 -0.88 15.60
C GLU A 35 27.68 -1.66 14.36
N VAL A 36 26.84 -2.69 14.52
CA VAL A 36 26.29 -3.49 13.40
C VAL A 36 25.52 -2.60 12.43
N ARG A 37 24.75 -1.65 12.94
CA ARG A 37 24.03 -0.67 12.10
C ARG A 37 24.97 0.22 11.32
N ALA A 38 26.07 0.68 11.92
CA ALA A 38 27.07 1.53 11.25
C ALA A 38 27.80 0.80 10.11
N MET A 39 27.90 -0.53 10.16
CA MET A 39 28.49 -1.33 9.07
C MET A 39 27.70 -1.26 7.77
N ARG A 40 26.45 -0.86 7.81
CA ARG A 40 25.57 -0.66 6.64
C ARG A 40 26.24 0.18 5.54
N ASP A 41 27.02 1.19 5.91
CA ASP A 41 27.52 2.20 4.96
C ASP A 41 28.87 1.81 4.34
N HIS A 42 29.54 0.76 4.81
CA HIS A 42 30.88 0.38 4.32
C HIS A 42 31.10 -1.15 4.18
N ASP A 43 30.47 -1.98 4.97
CA ASP A 43 30.55 -3.44 4.87
C ASP A 43 29.25 -4.11 5.37
N PRO A 44 28.15 -3.99 4.64
CA PRO A 44 26.86 -4.52 5.08
C PRO A 44 26.84 -6.05 5.16
N ALA A 45 27.68 -6.76 4.39
CA ALA A 45 27.74 -8.22 4.44
C ALA A 45 28.27 -8.70 5.79
N SER A 46 29.42 -8.15 6.24
CA SER A 46 29.96 -8.44 7.59
C SER A 46 29.02 -7.94 8.68
N GLY A 47 28.24 -6.86 8.44
CA GLY A 47 27.20 -6.40 9.36
C GLY A 47 26.11 -7.43 9.59
N VAL A 48 25.64 -8.10 8.54
CA VAL A 48 24.66 -9.19 8.64
C VAL A 48 25.22 -10.36 9.46
N ASP A 49 26.43 -10.81 9.13
CA ASP A 49 27.04 -11.97 9.81
C ASP A 49 27.28 -11.67 11.29
N ARG A 50 27.83 -10.50 11.61
CA ARG A 50 28.06 -10.05 12.97
C ARG A 50 26.76 -9.90 13.77
N GLY A 51 25.74 -9.31 13.17
CA GLY A 51 24.44 -9.18 13.83
C GLY A 51 23.79 -10.52 14.16
N ARG A 52 23.87 -11.50 13.25
CA ARG A 52 23.37 -12.86 13.48
C ARG A 52 24.15 -13.60 14.57
N GLU A 53 25.46 -13.42 14.60
CA GLU A 53 26.30 -13.98 15.66
C GLU A 53 25.89 -13.43 17.05
N LEU A 54 25.64 -12.13 17.14
CA LEU A 54 25.20 -11.48 18.37
C LEU A 54 23.77 -11.89 18.76
N LEU A 55 22.85 -12.03 17.80
CA LEU A 55 21.50 -12.54 18.05
C LEU A 55 21.49 -13.96 18.62
N ALA A 56 22.48 -14.79 18.29
CA ALA A 56 22.63 -16.12 18.87
C ALA A 56 23.15 -16.09 20.33
N GLN A 57 23.67 -14.95 20.80
CA GLN A 57 24.25 -14.76 22.13
C GLN A 57 23.32 -13.96 23.06
N VAL A 58 22.42 -13.12 22.48
CA VAL A 58 21.49 -12.32 23.28
C VAL A 58 20.47 -13.22 23.99
N GLY A 59 20.31 -13.02 25.31
CA GLY A 59 19.37 -13.79 26.13
C GLY A 59 17.92 -13.25 26.03
N GLU A 60 16.98 -14.07 26.48
CA GLU A 60 15.54 -13.67 26.54
C GLU A 60 15.29 -12.50 27.51
N ASP A 61 16.21 -12.22 28.39
CA ASP A 61 16.19 -11.12 29.37
C ASP A 61 16.63 -9.76 28.78
N CYS A 62 17.02 -9.73 27.50
CA CYS A 62 17.40 -8.50 26.80
C CYS A 62 16.60 -8.26 25.49
N PRO A 63 15.27 -8.01 25.57
CA PRO A 63 14.46 -7.81 24.39
C PRO A 63 14.85 -6.55 23.60
N THR A 64 15.30 -5.47 24.27
CA THR A 64 15.77 -4.24 23.60
C THR A 64 17.01 -4.52 22.74
N GLY A 65 18.00 -5.24 23.26
CA GLY A 65 19.20 -5.63 22.50
C GLY A 65 18.86 -6.49 21.28
N ALA A 66 17.99 -7.50 21.45
CA ALA A 66 17.52 -8.35 20.37
C ALA A 66 16.74 -7.55 19.30
N MET A 67 15.84 -6.66 19.71
CA MET A 67 15.09 -5.78 18.84
C MET A 67 16.00 -4.91 17.96
N LEU A 68 17.00 -4.27 18.57
CA LEU A 68 17.94 -3.40 17.86
C LEU A 68 18.87 -4.18 16.93
N LEU A 69 19.33 -5.36 17.33
CA LEU A 69 20.13 -6.26 16.49
C LEU A 69 19.34 -6.72 15.26
N HIS A 70 18.09 -7.15 15.44
CA HIS A 70 17.22 -7.50 14.31
C HIS A 70 17.03 -6.32 13.36
N SER A 71 16.80 -5.12 13.88
CA SER A 71 16.68 -3.89 13.06
C SER A 71 17.98 -3.54 12.33
N ALA A 72 19.14 -3.73 12.98
CA ALA A 72 20.45 -3.49 12.35
C ALA A 72 20.73 -4.51 11.23
N VAL A 73 20.43 -5.79 11.47
CA VAL A 73 20.53 -6.85 10.45
C VAL A 73 19.60 -6.56 9.27
N ALA A 74 18.36 -6.14 9.54
CA ALA A 74 17.40 -5.76 8.51
C ALA A 74 17.94 -4.63 7.61
N SER A 75 18.50 -3.58 8.21
CA SER A 75 19.12 -2.46 7.49
C SER A 75 20.28 -2.89 6.59
N ASN A 76 21.14 -3.78 7.07
CA ASN A 76 22.26 -4.31 6.29
C ASN A 76 21.78 -5.22 5.15
N LEU A 77 20.81 -6.09 5.41
CA LEU A 77 20.20 -6.96 4.38
C LEU A 77 19.52 -6.15 3.28
N HIS A 78 18.87 -5.07 3.66
CA HIS A 78 18.21 -4.15 2.74
C HIS A 78 19.21 -3.53 1.74
N ILE A 79 20.33 -2.98 2.22
CA ILE A 79 21.40 -2.45 1.37
C ILE A 79 21.99 -3.51 0.44
N LEU A 80 22.04 -4.77 0.87
CA LEU A 80 22.46 -5.90 0.02
C LEU A 80 21.41 -6.34 -1.02
N GLY A 81 20.24 -5.69 -1.07
CA GLY A 81 19.13 -6.08 -1.94
C GLY A 81 18.45 -7.40 -1.55
N ARG A 82 18.69 -7.90 -0.31
CA ARG A 82 18.09 -9.14 0.20
C ARG A 82 16.73 -8.86 0.86
N SER A 83 15.78 -8.45 0.06
CA SER A 83 14.51 -7.86 0.49
C SER A 83 13.68 -8.77 1.40
N GLU A 84 13.50 -10.04 1.06
CA GLU A 84 12.72 -11.00 1.88
C GLU A 84 13.34 -11.17 3.27
N ALA A 85 14.65 -11.38 3.33
CA ALA A 85 15.35 -11.54 4.60
C ALA A 85 15.36 -10.25 5.44
N ALA A 86 15.35 -9.07 4.78
CA ALA A 86 15.23 -7.79 5.45
C ALA A 86 13.85 -7.62 6.10
N VAL A 87 12.79 -8.03 5.41
CA VAL A 87 11.41 -8.05 5.96
C VAL A 87 11.30 -8.99 7.15
N GLU A 88 11.81 -10.24 7.02
CA GLU A 88 11.79 -11.18 8.14
C GLU A 88 12.51 -10.62 9.37
N ALA A 89 13.67 -10.01 9.17
CA ALA A 89 14.44 -9.42 10.26
C ALA A 89 13.73 -8.22 10.90
N VAL A 90 13.12 -7.33 10.10
CA VAL A 90 12.44 -6.17 10.65
C VAL A 90 11.10 -6.55 11.30
N ASP A 91 10.39 -7.55 10.78
CA ASP A 91 9.16 -8.07 11.41
C ASP A 91 9.49 -8.73 12.77
N ALA A 92 10.63 -9.43 12.88
CA ALA A 92 11.12 -9.94 14.17
C ALA A 92 11.44 -8.80 15.16
N ALA A 93 12.07 -7.70 14.68
CA ALA A 93 12.32 -6.53 15.52
C ALA A 93 11.00 -5.88 15.99
N LEU A 94 10.02 -5.72 15.12
CA LEU A 94 8.71 -5.16 15.45
C LEU A 94 7.95 -6.02 16.48
N GLY A 95 8.09 -7.34 16.40
CA GLY A 95 7.49 -8.28 17.35
C GLY A 95 7.99 -8.11 18.79
N LEU A 96 9.19 -7.57 18.99
CA LEU A 96 9.81 -7.35 20.31
C LEU A 96 9.49 -5.97 20.93
N ILE A 97 8.85 -5.06 20.19
CA ILE A 97 8.58 -3.68 20.67
C ILE A 97 7.79 -3.66 21.98
N GLY A 98 6.82 -4.56 22.17
CA GLY A 98 6.02 -4.64 23.39
C GLY A 98 6.78 -5.12 24.62
N GLU A 99 7.92 -5.78 24.45
CA GLU A 99 8.78 -6.32 25.48
C GLU A 99 9.98 -5.41 25.79
N ALA A 100 10.36 -4.54 24.81
CA ALA A 100 11.52 -3.66 24.84
C ALA A 100 11.16 -2.33 25.50
N ASP A 101 10.67 -2.09 26.52
CA ASP A 101 10.23 -0.89 27.27
C ASP A 101 11.07 0.42 27.01
N ASP A 102 11.38 0.67 25.73
CA ASP A 102 12.12 1.84 25.26
C ASP A 102 11.40 2.47 24.04
N PRO A 103 10.63 3.55 24.25
CA PRO A 103 9.85 4.18 23.18
C PRO A 103 10.70 4.87 22.12
N VAL A 104 11.91 5.36 22.45
CA VAL A 104 12.81 6.05 21.51
C VAL A 104 13.40 5.03 20.54
N GLU A 105 13.93 3.92 21.07
CA GLU A 105 14.48 2.85 20.23
C GLU A 105 13.37 2.14 19.44
N SER A 106 12.21 1.93 20.02
CA SER A 106 11.02 1.41 19.33
C SER A 106 10.62 2.30 18.14
N ALA A 107 10.65 3.62 18.31
CA ALA A 107 10.40 4.56 17.22
C ALA A 107 11.48 4.46 16.13
N ALA A 108 12.75 4.29 16.49
CA ALA A 108 13.84 4.10 15.52
C ALA A 108 13.67 2.81 14.70
N VAL A 109 13.30 1.70 15.35
CA VAL A 109 13.00 0.42 14.68
C VAL A 109 11.82 0.56 13.72
N ARG A 110 10.74 1.23 14.14
CA ARG A 110 9.57 1.49 13.27
C ARG A 110 9.95 2.35 12.06
N ARG A 111 10.80 3.35 12.20
CA ARG A 111 11.30 4.13 11.05
C ARG A 111 12.09 3.25 10.10
N THR A 112 12.95 2.36 10.61
CA THR A 112 13.68 1.39 9.77
C THR A 112 12.71 0.47 9.02
N ALA A 113 11.69 -0.05 9.69
CA ALA A 113 10.65 -0.86 9.07
C ALA A 113 9.92 -0.10 7.97
N GLY A 114 9.55 1.14 8.24
CA GLY A 114 8.91 2.02 7.26
C GLY A 114 9.73 2.21 6.00
N VAL A 115 11.05 2.40 6.12
CA VAL A 115 11.96 2.52 4.95
C VAL A 115 11.96 1.23 4.14
N ILE A 116 12.12 0.07 4.79
CA ILE A 116 12.15 -1.23 4.11
C ILE A 116 10.83 -1.50 3.39
N TYR A 117 9.69 -1.25 4.05
CA TYR A 117 8.38 -1.43 3.41
C TYR A 117 8.12 -0.46 2.27
N TRP A 118 8.56 0.79 2.39
CA TRP A 118 8.42 1.79 1.33
C TRP A 118 9.16 1.39 0.06
N GLU A 119 10.42 1.00 0.16
CA GLU A 119 11.22 0.58 -0.99
C GLU A 119 10.71 -0.71 -1.65
N LEU A 120 9.98 -1.53 -0.89
CA LEU A 120 9.26 -2.70 -1.42
C LEU A 120 7.88 -2.37 -2.00
N GLY A 121 7.49 -1.09 -2.03
CA GLY A 121 6.18 -0.65 -2.53
C GLY A 121 5.02 -0.96 -1.58
N ALA A 122 5.28 -1.43 -0.36
CA ALA A 122 4.25 -1.69 0.66
C ALA A 122 3.88 -0.39 1.40
N HIS A 123 3.36 0.60 0.65
CA HIS A 123 3.14 1.97 1.10
C HIS A 123 2.24 2.07 2.35
N ASP A 124 1.20 1.24 2.45
CA ASP A 124 0.30 1.22 3.61
C ASP A 124 1.04 0.78 4.88
N ARG A 125 1.84 -0.28 4.79
CA ARG A 125 2.68 -0.75 5.92
C ARG A 125 3.74 0.28 6.30
N ALA A 126 4.37 0.92 5.30
CA ALA A 126 5.35 1.98 5.53
C ALA A 126 4.72 3.15 6.30
N LEU A 127 3.56 3.63 5.85
CA LEU A 127 2.83 4.72 6.50
C LEU A 127 2.43 4.37 7.93
N GLU A 128 1.92 3.17 8.15
CA GLU A 128 1.56 2.67 9.48
C GLU A 128 2.76 2.73 10.44
N GLN A 129 3.93 2.23 10.01
CA GLN A 129 5.11 2.22 10.86
C GLN A 129 5.67 3.63 11.08
N TYR A 130 5.66 4.51 10.10
CA TYR A 130 6.09 5.89 10.25
C TYR A 130 5.18 6.69 11.19
N LEU A 131 3.85 6.53 11.09
CA LEU A 131 2.90 7.17 12.01
C LEU A 131 3.08 6.67 13.43
N ALA A 132 3.26 5.36 13.62
CA ALA A 132 3.52 4.79 14.92
C ALA A 132 4.88 5.25 15.50
N ALA A 133 5.90 5.45 14.65
CA ALA A 133 7.19 6.03 15.06
C ALA A 133 7.03 7.50 15.48
N LEU A 134 6.27 8.29 14.72
CA LEU A 134 5.99 9.68 15.04
C LEU A 134 5.30 9.83 16.39
N GLU A 135 4.27 9.03 16.64
CA GLU A 135 3.53 9.04 17.89
C GLU A 135 4.40 8.58 19.09
N ALA A 136 5.16 7.48 18.92
CA ALA A 136 6.07 7.00 19.96
C ALA A 136 7.14 8.05 20.32
N SER A 137 7.73 8.72 19.31
CA SER A 137 8.70 9.79 19.53
C SER A 137 8.07 10.99 20.24
N ARG A 138 6.84 11.38 19.91
CA ARG A 138 6.10 12.48 20.60
C ARG A 138 5.83 12.15 22.05
N VAL A 139 5.36 10.93 22.32
CA VAL A 139 5.11 10.48 23.69
C VAL A 139 6.39 10.46 24.52
N ALA A 140 7.51 10.07 23.90
CA ALA A 140 8.83 10.04 24.55
C ALA A 140 9.47 11.44 24.69
N GLY A 141 8.91 12.48 24.08
CA GLY A 141 9.55 13.81 24.01
C GLY A 141 10.78 13.84 23.09
N ASP A 142 10.97 12.85 22.23
CA ASP A 142 12.06 12.79 21.24
C ASP A 142 11.72 13.63 20.03
N ILE A 143 12.03 14.94 20.10
CA ILE A 143 11.77 15.90 19.00
C ILE A 143 12.54 15.48 17.73
N ALA A 144 13.78 14.99 17.87
CA ALA A 144 14.59 14.54 16.75
C ALA A 144 13.95 13.33 16.03
N GLY A 145 13.51 12.34 16.81
CA GLY A 145 12.83 11.15 16.29
C GLY A 145 11.49 11.49 15.61
N ALA A 146 10.72 12.39 16.22
CA ALA A 146 9.46 12.87 15.66
C ALA A 146 9.68 13.61 14.32
N ALA A 147 10.68 14.49 14.27
CA ALA A 147 11.03 15.22 13.04
C ALA A 147 11.50 14.27 11.92
N ARG A 148 12.34 13.28 12.24
CA ARG A 148 12.74 12.24 11.26
C ARG A 148 11.56 11.43 10.76
N ALA A 149 10.64 11.02 11.65
CA ALA A 149 9.45 10.28 11.25
C ALA A 149 8.54 11.13 10.35
N ALA A 150 8.31 12.41 10.70
CA ALA A 150 7.57 13.34 9.87
C ALA A 150 8.22 13.53 8.49
N GLY A 151 9.54 13.68 8.40
CA GLY A 151 10.27 13.77 7.14
C GLY A 151 10.06 12.54 6.25
N ASN A 152 10.10 11.33 6.84
CA ASN A 152 9.85 10.09 6.11
C ASN A 152 8.39 9.98 5.61
N ILE A 153 7.42 10.40 6.42
CA ILE A 153 6.01 10.48 5.99
C ILE A 153 5.87 11.47 4.82
N GLY A 154 6.54 12.63 4.91
CA GLY A 154 6.56 13.62 3.82
C GLY A 154 7.12 13.04 2.52
N ASN A 155 8.23 12.32 2.59
CA ASN A 155 8.82 11.63 1.44
C ASN A 155 7.88 10.56 0.85
N LEU A 156 7.21 9.79 1.70
CA LEU A 156 6.24 8.77 1.27
C LEU A 156 5.05 9.43 0.56
N HIS A 157 4.44 10.47 1.14
CA HIS A 157 3.36 11.22 0.50
C HIS A 157 3.79 11.85 -0.83
N ASN A 158 5.02 12.40 -0.89
CA ASN A 158 5.58 12.91 -2.14
C ASN A 158 5.68 11.83 -3.22
N SER A 159 6.15 10.63 -2.87
CA SER A 159 6.21 9.51 -3.83
C SER A 159 4.85 9.04 -4.33
N MET A 160 3.80 9.22 -3.51
CA MET A 160 2.41 8.90 -3.84
C MET A 160 1.68 10.02 -4.60
N GLY A 161 2.30 11.19 -4.79
CA GLY A 161 1.69 12.36 -5.41
C GLY A 161 0.73 13.15 -4.49
N ASN A 162 0.76 12.89 -3.19
CA ASN A 162 -0.03 13.60 -2.18
C ASN A 162 0.78 14.82 -1.69
N TRP A 163 0.90 15.84 -2.52
CA TRP A 163 1.87 16.92 -2.32
C TRP A 163 1.53 17.87 -1.18
N GLU A 164 0.26 18.10 -0.90
CA GLU A 164 -0.19 18.92 0.24
C GLU A 164 0.24 18.29 1.56
N GLU A 165 -0.07 17.01 1.75
CA GLU A 165 0.32 16.24 2.93
C GLU A 165 1.84 16.15 3.05
N ALA A 166 2.55 15.93 1.94
CA ALA A 166 4.00 15.91 1.91
C ALA A 166 4.59 17.23 2.44
N ARG A 167 4.06 18.37 1.97
CA ARG A 167 4.49 19.71 2.40
C ARG A 167 4.26 19.93 3.89
N ASP A 168 3.11 19.52 4.40
CA ASP A 168 2.77 19.68 5.81
C ASP A 168 3.68 18.85 6.72
N TYR A 169 3.94 17.61 6.36
CA TYR A 169 4.86 16.76 7.12
C TYR A 169 6.31 17.25 7.04
N HIS A 170 6.78 17.73 5.89
CA HIS A 170 8.11 18.33 5.79
C HIS A 170 8.23 19.63 6.60
N ARG A 171 7.20 20.48 6.65
CA ARG A 171 7.18 21.66 7.52
C ARG A 171 7.24 21.28 9.00
N GLN A 172 6.53 20.21 9.38
CA GLN A 172 6.60 19.69 10.74
C GLN A 172 8.01 19.17 11.08
N ALA A 173 8.65 18.44 10.15
CA ALA A 173 10.03 17.99 10.32
C ALA A 173 11.00 19.17 10.45
N LEU A 174 10.84 20.21 9.60
CA LEU A 174 11.65 21.42 9.62
C LEU A 174 11.56 22.11 10.99
N ALA A 175 10.34 22.37 11.47
CA ALA A 175 10.12 23.01 12.75
C ALA A 175 10.77 22.23 13.92
N GLY A 176 10.67 20.89 13.92
CA GLY A 176 11.29 20.06 14.95
C GLY A 176 12.83 20.11 14.89
N PHE A 177 13.43 20.12 13.71
CA PHE A 177 14.88 20.24 13.60
C PHE A 177 15.39 21.65 13.93
N GLU A 178 14.64 22.70 13.59
CA GLU A 178 14.93 24.08 14.00
C GLU A 178 14.86 24.22 15.53
N GLU A 179 13.86 23.64 16.20
CA GLU A 179 13.70 23.68 17.64
C GLU A 179 14.90 23.10 18.39
N ILE A 180 15.47 22.00 17.90
CA ILE A 180 16.65 21.37 18.53
C ILE A 180 17.98 21.93 17.98
N GLY A 181 17.96 22.85 17.01
CA GLY A 181 19.15 23.44 16.41
C GLY A 181 20.00 22.47 15.58
N TRP A 182 19.39 21.38 15.05
CA TRP A 182 20.13 20.42 14.22
C TRP A 182 20.20 20.87 12.76
N GLN A 183 21.25 21.64 12.46
CA GLN A 183 21.45 22.29 11.16
C GLN A 183 21.40 21.31 9.97
N GLU A 184 21.99 20.11 10.10
CA GLU A 184 21.96 19.12 9.01
C GLU A 184 20.54 18.60 8.73
N GLY A 185 19.73 18.38 9.79
CA GLY A 185 18.33 18.01 9.65
C GLY A 185 17.48 19.11 9.00
N VAL A 186 17.74 20.36 9.39
CA VAL A 186 17.12 21.55 8.77
C VAL A 186 17.48 21.61 7.28
N ALA A 187 18.76 21.53 6.93
CA ALA A 187 19.23 21.62 5.55
C ALA A 187 18.66 20.49 4.67
N GLY A 188 18.68 19.25 5.15
CA GLY A 188 18.08 18.11 4.44
C GLY A 188 16.58 18.26 4.22
N THR A 189 15.85 18.78 5.21
CA THR A 189 14.40 19.00 5.07
C THR A 189 14.09 20.15 4.10
N LEU A 190 14.89 21.20 4.08
CA LEU A 190 14.77 22.29 3.10
C LEU A 190 14.99 21.79 1.67
N VAL A 191 15.97 20.90 1.47
CA VAL A 191 16.17 20.23 0.18
C VAL A 191 14.94 19.42 -0.24
N ASN A 192 14.32 18.67 0.69
CA ASN A 192 13.11 17.89 0.38
C ASN A 192 11.93 18.80 0.04
N LEU A 193 11.77 19.94 0.73
CA LEU A 193 10.76 20.96 0.40
C LEU A 193 11.02 21.58 -0.99
N GLY A 194 12.29 21.85 -1.31
CA GLY A 194 12.67 22.32 -2.64
C GLY A 194 12.36 21.30 -3.75
N ALA A 195 12.69 20.04 -3.53
CA ALA A 195 12.38 18.96 -4.47
C ALA A 195 10.86 18.74 -4.64
N LEU A 196 10.09 18.88 -3.56
CA LEU A 196 8.64 18.84 -3.62
C LEU A 196 8.07 19.99 -4.46
N SER A 197 8.57 21.24 -4.22
CA SER A 197 8.16 22.41 -5.02
C SER A 197 8.51 22.25 -6.49
N ALA A 198 9.68 21.66 -6.83
CA ALA A 198 10.04 21.37 -8.23
C ALA A 198 9.02 20.42 -8.89
N ARG A 199 8.62 19.35 -8.21
CA ARG A 199 7.63 18.39 -8.75
C ARG A 199 6.24 19.02 -8.92
N ILE A 200 5.83 19.88 -8.00
CA ILE A 200 4.58 20.62 -8.12
C ILE A 200 4.65 21.58 -9.31
N ALA A 201 5.76 22.29 -9.48
CA ALA A 201 5.97 23.19 -10.61
C ALA A 201 5.87 22.45 -11.95
N GLU A 202 6.53 21.31 -12.09
CA GLU A 202 6.46 20.45 -13.29
C GLU A 202 5.01 20.03 -13.61
N ALA A 203 4.24 19.66 -12.59
CA ALA A 203 2.84 19.28 -12.78
C ALA A 203 1.95 20.49 -13.18
N LEU A 204 2.23 21.68 -12.64
CA LEU A 204 1.56 22.92 -12.99
C LEU A 204 1.90 23.36 -14.43
N GLU A 205 3.16 23.21 -14.85
CA GLU A 205 3.59 23.44 -16.22
C GLU A 205 2.83 22.54 -17.21
N GLN A 206 2.70 21.25 -16.89
CA GLN A 206 1.93 20.30 -17.70
C GLN A 206 0.43 20.63 -17.74
N ALA A 207 -0.11 21.25 -16.69
CA ALA A 207 -1.48 21.73 -16.64
C ALA A 207 -1.68 23.09 -17.34
N GLY A 208 -0.60 23.78 -17.74
CA GLY A 208 -0.63 25.10 -18.35
C GLY A 208 -0.74 26.26 -17.34
N GLU A 209 -0.52 25.99 -16.05
CA GLU A 209 -0.63 26.96 -14.94
C GLU A 209 0.75 27.63 -14.69
N SER A 210 1.25 28.34 -15.70
CA SER A 210 2.62 28.87 -15.73
C SER A 210 2.94 29.86 -14.60
N SER A 211 1.97 30.61 -14.09
CA SER A 211 2.19 31.59 -13.00
C SER A 211 2.47 30.88 -11.68
N GLU A 212 1.68 29.87 -11.37
CA GLU A 212 1.82 29.04 -10.19
C GLU A 212 3.09 28.20 -10.24
N ALA A 213 3.44 27.68 -11.41
CA ALA A 213 4.69 26.95 -11.63
C ALA A 213 5.92 27.81 -11.33
N VAL A 214 5.95 29.07 -11.81
CA VAL A 214 7.02 30.01 -11.50
C VAL A 214 7.14 30.25 -9.99
N ALA A 215 6.02 30.41 -9.29
CA ALA A 215 6.05 30.61 -7.83
C ALA A 215 6.64 29.39 -7.08
N GLU A 216 6.36 28.17 -7.55
CA GLU A 216 6.93 26.96 -6.97
C GLU A 216 8.44 26.81 -7.32
N HIS A 217 8.89 27.21 -8.52
CA HIS A 217 10.32 27.25 -8.83
C HIS A 217 11.06 28.29 -7.98
N GLU A 218 10.45 29.45 -7.69
CA GLU A 218 11.02 30.44 -6.76
C GLU A 218 11.11 29.88 -5.34
N ALA A 219 10.09 29.17 -4.87
CA ALA A 219 10.10 28.49 -3.57
C ALA A 219 11.21 27.43 -3.50
N ASN A 220 11.36 26.60 -4.55
CA ASN A 220 12.46 25.64 -4.69
C ASN A 220 13.81 26.35 -4.55
N LEU A 221 14.00 27.44 -5.29
CA LEU A 221 15.24 28.24 -5.25
C LEU A 221 15.53 28.77 -3.83
N GLU A 222 14.52 29.31 -3.15
CA GLU A 222 14.68 29.85 -1.79
C GLU A 222 15.04 28.74 -0.79
N TYR A 223 14.34 27.61 -0.80
CA TYR A 223 14.63 26.50 0.08
C TYR A 223 16.06 25.98 -0.11
N ASN A 224 16.48 25.77 -1.34
CA ASN A 224 17.83 25.26 -1.61
C ASN A 224 18.93 26.28 -1.33
N ARG A 225 18.70 27.60 -1.46
CA ARG A 225 19.65 28.62 -1.02
C ARG A 225 19.86 28.61 0.48
N ARG A 226 18.78 28.45 1.25
CA ARG A 226 18.88 28.30 2.71
C ARG A 226 19.62 27.01 3.08
N ALA A 227 19.33 25.90 2.40
CA ALA A 227 20.01 24.64 2.61
C ALA A 227 21.49 24.72 2.28
N LEU A 228 21.84 25.36 1.16
CA LEU A 228 23.22 25.58 0.74
C LEU A 228 24.03 26.31 1.82
N ALA A 229 23.51 27.43 2.34
CA ALA A 229 24.20 28.20 3.39
C ALA A 229 24.44 27.33 4.65
N LEU A 230 23.47 26.53 5.06
CA LEU A 230 23.63 25.62 6.20
C LEU A 230 24.66 24.52 5.92
N PHE A 231 24.64 23.92 4.72
CA PHE A 231 25.65 22.91 4.36
C PHE A 231 27.06 23.49 4.27
N GLU A 232 27.21 24.76 3.87
CA GLU A 232 28.47 25.48 3.91
C GLU A 232 28.96 25.69 5.35
N ASP A 233 28.05 26.11 6.25
CA ASP A 233 28.38 26.35 7.66
C ASP A 233 28.85 25.05 8.38
N ILE A 234 28.22 23.91 8.06
CA ILE A 234 28.60 22.62 8.65
C ILE A 234 29.73 21.91 7.90
N GLY A 235 30.18 22.44 6.74
CA GLY A 235 31.23 21.85 5.94
C GLY A 235 30.87 20.51 5.30
N ASN A 236 29.62 20.33 4.80
CA ASN A 236 29.16 19.11 4.15
C ASN A 236 29.24 19.22 2.61
N PRO A 237 30.31 18.74 1.94
CA PRO A 237 30.51 18.92 0.52
C PRO A 237 29.46 18.23 -0.34
N ARG A 238 28.91 17.08 0.12
CA ARG A 238 27.83 16.39 -0.59
C ARG A 238 26.54 17.20 -0.54
N GLY A 239 26.19 17.74 0.63
CA GLY A 239 25.04 18.60 0.81
C GLY A 239 25.14 19.89 -0.02
N ILE A 240 26.32 20.53 -0.04
CA ILE A 240 26.60 21.70 -0.86
C ILE A 240 26.37 21.39 -2.33
N ALA A 241 26.94 20.29 -2.84
CA ALA A 241 26.82 19.91 -4.25
C ALA A 241 25.35 19.63 -4.62
N TYR A 242 24.62 18.96 -3.75
CA TYR A 242 23.21 18.64 -3.98
C TYR A 242 22.32 19.90 -4.01
N ALA A 243 22.47 20.79 -3.03
CA ALA A 243 21.73 22.04 -2.99
C ALA A 243 22.07 22.96 -4.18
N ALA A 244 23.36 23.04 -4.57
CA ALA A 244 23.79 23.81 -5.71
C ALA A 244 23.18 23.31 -7.03
N ASP A 245 23.09 21.99 -7.23
CA ASP A 245 22.46 21.42 -8.41
C ASP A 245 20.94 21.75 -8.48
N ASN A 246 20.24 21.62 -7.35
CA ASN A 246 18.82 21.98 -7.27
C ASN A 246 18.61 23.50 -7.51
N ILE A 247 19.49 24.36 -7.03
CA ILE A 247 19.47 25.80 -7.33
C ILE A 247 19.67 26.02 -8.84
N ALA A 248 20.64 25.35 -9.45
CA ALA A 248 20.90 25.48 -10.89
C ALA A 248 19.65 25.09 -11.70
N ARG A 249 19.00 23.99 -11.36
CA ARG A 249 17.79 23.52 -12.03
C ARG A 249 16.62 24.49 -11.86
N ALA A 250 16.39 24.99 -10.65
CA ALA A 250 15.36 26.01 -10.42
C ALA A 250 15.63 27.29 -11.23
N LEU A 251 16.88 27.72 -11.32
CA LEU A 251 17.27 28.89 -12.11
C LEU A 251 17.06 28.70 -13.61
N ILE A 252 17.28 27.49 -14.14
CA ILE A 252 16.99 27.16 -15.55
C ILE A 252 15.51 27.37 -15.83
N HIS A 253 14.63 26.78 -15.03
CA HIS A 253 13.18 26.94 -15.18
C HIS A 253 12.71 28.40 -15.03
N LEU A 254 13.41 29.19 -14.21
CA LEU A 254 13.16 30.63 -14.06
C LEU A 254 13.77 31.49 -15.18
N GLY A 255 14.41 30.89 -16.19
CA GLY A 255 15.06 31.59 -17.30
C GLY A 255 16.36 32.30 -16.91
N ARG A 256 16.94 32.03 -15.73
CA ARG A 256 18.19 32.66 -15.20
C ARG A 256 19.38 31.74 -15.47
N VAL A 257 19.57 31.38 -16.75
CA VAL A 257 20.44 30.26 -17.14
C VAL A 257 21.92 30.54 -16.88
N GLU A 258 22.39 31.78 -17.06
CA GLU A 258 23.80 32.15 -16.79
C GLU A 258 24.15 31.97 -15.30
N GLU A 259 23.22 32.35 -14.40
CA GLU A 259 23.41 32.15 -12.97
C GLU A 259 23.38 30.65 -12.62
N ALA A 260 22.51 29.86 -13.27
CA ALA A 260 22.47 28.42 -13.10
C ALA A 260 23.81 27.73 -13.36
N LEU A 261 24.54 28.14 -14.40
CA LEU A 261 25.82 27.56 -14.76
C LEU A 261 26.93 27.77 -13.69
N GLU A 262 26.82 28.79 -12.85
CA GLU A 262 27.76 28.99 -11.75
C GLU A 262 27.57 27.93 -10.68
N PHE A 263 26.29 27.67 -10.29
CA PHE A 263 25.93 26.65 -9.32
C PHE A 263 26.18 25.24 -9.86
N GLN A 264 25.84 24.99 -11.12
CA GLN A 264 26.10 23.71 -11.78
C GLN A 264 27.59 23.35 -11.78
N ARG A 265 28.48 24.29 -12.17
CA ARG A 265 29.92 24.04 -12.14
C ARG A 265 30.42 23.72 -10.73
N ARG A 266 29.96 24.48 -9.73
CA ARG A 266 30.29 24.24 -8.34
C ARG A 266 29.84 22.85 -7.87
N SER A 267 28.61 22.44 -8.22
CA SER A 267 28.12 21.11 -7.93
C SER A 267 28.97 20.02 -8.55
N LEU A 268 29.29 20.17 -9.84
CA LEU A 268 30.08 19.20 -10.59
C LEU A 268 31.50 19.03 -10.02
N GLU A 269 32.16 20.13 -9.66
CA GLU A 269 33.51 20.11 -9.04
C GLU A 269 33.46 19.32 -7.72
N LEU A 270 32.55 19.66 -6.82
CA LEU A 270 32.41 18.98 -5.52
C LEU A 270 32.09 17.50 -5.66
N ARG A 271 31.21 17.14 -6.58
CA ARG A 271 30.85 15.73 -6.82
C ARG A 271 32.00 14.91 -7.36
N ARG A 272 32.85 15.53 -8.21
CA ARG A 272 34.12 14.93 -8.67
C ARG A 272 35.10 14.73 -7.51
N GLU A 273 35.22 15.70 -6.61
CA GLU A 273 36.08 15.60 -5.42
C GLU A 273 35.66 14.47 -4.47
N VAL A 274 34.37 14.30 -4.25
CA VAL A 274 33.86 13.26 -3.35
C VAL A 274 33.61 11.89 -4.02
N GLY A 275 33.83 11.79 -5.34
CA GLY A 275 33.67 10.56 -6.11
C GLY A 275 32.22 10.12 -6.29
N ASP A 276 31.25 11.06 -6.29
CA ASP A 276 29.82 10.79 -6.47
C ASP A 276 29.48 10.63 -7.96
N THR A 277 29.62 9.42 -8.48
CA THR A 277 29.40 9.13 -9.91
C THR A 277 28.00 9.49 -10.40
N SER A 278 26.95 9.07 -9.69
CA SER A 278 25.58 9.40 -10.07
C SER A 278 25.31 10.91 -9.99
N GLY A 279 25.85 11.55 -8.97
CA GLY A 279 25.79 13.00 -8.86
C GLY A 279 26.51 13.73 -9.99
N ILE A 280 27.69 13.28 -10.42
CA ILE A 280 28.40 13.85 -11.58
C ILE A 280 27.48 13.82 -12.81
N VAL A 281 26.83 12.67 -13.10
CA VAL A 281 25.90 12.57 -14.22
C VAL A 281 24.77 13.59 -14.09
N ASN A 282 24.14 13.70 -12.92
CA ASN A 282 23.06 14.67 -12.68
C ASN A 282 23.53 16.12 -12.94
N SER A 283 24.71 16.50 -12.43
CA SER A 283 25.24 17.85 -12.69
C SER A 283 25.57 18.10 -14.17
N LEU A 284 25.99 17.07 -14.90
CA LEU A 284 26.21 17.17 -16.35
C LEU A 284 24.90 17.32 -17.11
N LEU A 285 23.84 16.62 -16.70
CA LEU A 285 22.50 16.77 -17.27
C LEU A 285 21.95 18.19 -17.03
N THR A 286 22.05 18.70 -15.80
CA THR A 286 21.68 20.08 -15.47
C THR A 286 22.45 21.08 -16.31
N GLY A 287 23.76 20.83 -16.53
CA GLY A 287 24.61 21.66 -17.39
C GLY A 287 24.21 21.61 -18.87
N ALA A 288 23.88 20.43 -19.37
CA ALA A 288 23.40 20.25 -20.74
C ALA A 288 22.05 20.98 -20.97
N GLU A 289 21.13 20.87 -20.03
CA GLU A 289 19.85 21.59 -20.04
C GLU A 289 20.08 23.12 -20.06
N ALA A 290 20.99 23.63 -19.23
CA ALA A 290 21.39 25.04 -19.24
C ALA A 290 21.97 25.46 -20.60
N MET A 291 22.84 24.64 -21.21
CA MET A 291 23.40 24.93 -22.53
C MET A 291 22.31 24.95 -23.62
N LEU A 292 21.34 24.05 -23.56
CA LEU A 292 20.17 24.09 -24.44
C LEU A 292 19.32 25.35 -24.22
N GLY A 293 19.16 25.78 -22.99
CA GLY A 293 18.49 27.05 -22.66
C GLY A 293 19.18 28.27 -23.25
N LEU A 294 20.51 28.21 -23.42
CA LEU A 294 21.33 29.27 -24.08
C LEU A 294 21.45 29.09 -25.60
N ASP A 295 20.74 28.17 -26.21
CA ASP A 295 20.83 27.83 -27.64
C ASP A 295 22.27 27.42 -28.07
N ARG A 296 22.91 26.59 -27.20
CA ARG A 296 24.26 26.04 -27.39
C ARG A 296 24.26 24.51 -27.40
N PRO A 297 23.60 23.89 -28.39
CA PRO A 297 23.37 22.44 -28.39
C PRO A 297 24.67 21.63 -28.52
N GLU A 298 25.72 22.16 -29.19
CA GLU A 298 27.03 21.49 -29.29
C GLU A 298 27.66 21.31 -27.89
N SER A 299 27.64 22.37 -27.06
CA SER A 299 28.18 22.31 -25.71
C SER A 299 27.32 21.37 -24.81
N ALA A 300 26.02 21.30 -25.03
CA ALA A 300 25.16 20.32 -24.36
C ALA A 300 25.58 18.88 -24.73
N LEU A 301 25.83 18.60 -26.01
CA LEU A 301 26.28 17.28 -26.48
C LEU A 301 27.62 16.86 -25.85
N GLU A 302 28.58 17.77 -25.68
CA GLU A 302 29.84 17.46 -24.99
C GLU A 302 29.62 16.99 -23.55
N MET A 303 28.72 17.66 -22.80
CA MET A 303 28.35 17.25 -21.45
C MET A 303 27.59 15.92 -21.42
N LEU A 304 26.71 15.70 -22.39
CA LEU A 304 25.97 14.46 -22.52
C LEU A 304 26.84 13.26 -22.91
N ASP A 305 27.91 13.49 -23.70
CA ASP A 305 28.89 12.47 -24.03
C ASP A 305 29.69 12.05 -22.79
N GLU A 306 30.12 13.00 -21.96
CA GLU A 306 30.74 12.70 -20.68
C GLU A 306 29.77 11.95 -19.77
N ALA A 307 28.53 12.43 -19.62
CA ALA A 307 27.51 11.80 -18.79
C ALA A 307 27.27 10.35 -19.21
N GLU A 308 27.07 10.09 -20.50
CA GLU A 308 26.81 8.74 -21.02
C GLU A 308 27.99 7.80 -20.78
N SER A 309 29.21 8.30 -20.82
CA SER A 309 30.42 7.48 -20.61
C SER A 309 30.58 6.98 -19.17
N ILE A 310 29.95 7.62 -18.20
CA ILE A 310 30.08 7.33 -16.78
C ILE A 310 28.77 6.86 -16.12
N VAL A 311 27.63 6.86 -16.85
CA VAL A 311 26.35 6.33 -16.30
C VAL A 311 26.55 4.90 -15.83
N PRO A 312 26.22 4.57 -14.55
CA PRO A 312 26.28 3.21 -14.06
C PRO A 312 25.36 2.28 -14.87
N GLU A 313 25.84 1.08 -15.20
CA GLU A 313 25.11 0.09 -16.03
C GLU A 313 23.71 -0.25 -15.47
N ASN A 314 23.54 -0.16 -14.16
CA ASN A 314 22.28 -0.44 -13.46
C ASN A 314 21.36 0.78 -13.33
N ASN A 315 21.80 1.98 -13.77
CA ASN A 315 21.02 3.22 -13.66
C ASN A 315 20.43 3.63 -15.03
N ARG A 316 19.43 2.90 -15.47
CA ARG A 316 18.73 3.16 -16.74
C ARG A 316 18.02 4.51 -16.76
N GLY A 317 17.51 4.97 -15.60
CA GLY A 317 16.81 6.25 -15.49
C GLY A 317 17.69 7.41 -15.97
N LEU A 318 18.94 7.48 -15.50
CA LEU A 318 19.90 8.50 -15.95
C LEU A 318 20.19 8.41 -17.46
N LEU A 319 20.25 7.19 -18.00
CA LEU A 319 20.46 7.02 -19.45
C LEU A 319 19.27 7.52 -20.28
N VAL A 320 18.05 7.35 -19.78
CA VAL A 320 16.84 7.90 -20.41
C VAL A 320 16.89 9.43 -20.46
N GLU A 321 17.29 10.07 -19.36
CA GLU A 321 17.44 11.52 -19.30
C GLU A 321 18.54 12.03 -20.26
N VAL A 322 19.71 11.37 -20.29
CA VAL A 322 20.78 11.67 -21.25
C VAL A 322 20.26 11.61 -22.68
N LEU A 323 19.54 10.56 -23.05
CA LEU A 323 19.03 10.37 -24.41
C LEU A 323 17.92 11.37 -24.75
N GLY A 324 17.10 11.76 -23.79
CA GLY A 324 16.08 12.81 -23.95
C GLY A 324 16.73 14.14 -24.34
N LEU A 325 17.65 14.64 -23.51
CA LEU A 325 18.35 15.89 -23.78
C LEU A 325 19.21 15.82 -25.06
N ARG A 326 19.79 14.65 -25.39
CA ARG A 326 20.52 14.43 -26.62
C ARG A 326 19.60 14.54 -27.85
N THR A 327 18.37 14.05 -27.76
CA THR A 327 17.37 14.22 -28.81
C THR A 327 17.11 15.71 -29.05
N ASP A 328 16.82 16.46 -27.97
CA ASP A 328 16.56 17.89 -28.05
C ASP A 328 17.75 18.70 -28.64
N ALA A 329 18.96 18.34 -28.23
CA ALA A 329 20.17 18.96 -28.76
C ALA A 329 20.31 18.76 -30.28
N HIS A 330 20.16 17.53 -30.76
CA HIS A 330 20.23 17.23 -32.19
C HIS A 330 19.09 17.87 -32.99
N GLU A 331 17.87 17.93 -32.45
CA GLU A 331 16.73 18.61 -33.08
C GLU A 331 17.02 20.12 -33.26
N ARG A 332 17.57 20.80 -32.24
CA ARG A 332 17.94 22.21 -32.31
C ARG A 332 19.04 22.46 -33.34
N MET A 333 19.95 21.52 -33.54
CA MET A 333 20.96 21.57 -34.59
C MET A 333 20.43 21.26 -35.98
N GLY A 334 19.19 20.78 -36.10
CA GLY A 334 18.62 20.29 -37.36
C GLY A 334 19.15 18.92 -37.81
N ASP A 335 19.89 18.22 -36.94
CA ASP A 335 20.37 16.85 -37.19
C ASP A 335 19.31 15.82 -36.81
N PHE A 336 18.25 15.77 -37.62
CA PHE A 336 17.11 14.88 -37.37
C PHE A 336 17.47 13.39 -37.43
N GLU A 337 18.55 13.03 -38.13
CA GLU A 337 18.99 11.62 -38.17
C GLU A 337 19.57 11.17 -36.82
N SER A 338 20.39 11.98 -36.20
CA SER A 338 20.94 11.69 -34.86
C SER A 338 19.86 11.81 -33.78
N ALA A 339 18.96 12.80 -33.88
CA ALA A 339 17.81 12.91 -33.00
C ALA A 339 16.94 11.66 -33.04
N PHE A 340 16.60 11.17 -34.25
CA PHE A 340 15.84 9.94 -34.41
C PHE A 340 16.55 8.70 -33.83
N ARG A 341 17.87 8.62 -33.98
CA ARG A 341 18.65 7.51 -33.38
C ARG A 341 18.59 7.55 -31.85
N ALA A 342 18.77 8.73 -31.24
CA ALA A 342 18.68 8.91 -29.80
C ALA A 342 17.27 8.57 -29.29
N GLN A 343 16.23 9.10 -29.93
CA GLN A 343 14.84 8.85 -29.62
C GLN A 343 14.45 7.36 -29.71
N ARG A 344 14.93 6.67 -30.77
CA ARG A 344 14.68 5.23 -30.93
C ARG A 344 15.34 4.42 -29.81
N ARG A 345 16.55 4.80 -29.37
CA ARG A 345 17.23 4.15 -28.27
C ARG A 345 16.49 4.40 -26.94
N LEU A 346 16.01 5.63 -26.72
CA LEU A 346 15.19 5.99 -25.57
C LEU A 346 13.90 5.15 -25.50
N ILE A 347 13.17 5.05 -26.61
CA ILE A 347 11.95 4.22 -26.69
C ILE A 347 12.27 2.77 -26.36
N SER A 348 13.36 2.22 -26.92
CA SER A 348 13.74 0.82 -26.66
C SER A 348 14.10 0.56 -25.19
N LEU A 349 14.67 1.55 -24.50
CA LEU A 349 14.96 1.45 -23.07
C LEU A 349 13.68 1.51 -22.22
N ASN A 350 12.77 2.41 -22.55
CA ASN A 350 11.48 2.52 -21.87
C ASN A 350 10.63 1.25 -22.06
N ASP A 351 10.60 0.71 -23.29
CA ASP A 351 9.89 -0.56 -23.57
C ASP A 351 10.50 -1.73 -22.79
N ALA A 352 11.83 -1.79 -22.70
CA ALA A 352 12.52 -2.83 -21.92
C ALA A 352 12.22 -2.67 -20.41
N GLN A 353 12.22 -1.45 -19.90
CA GLN A 353 11.87 -1.17 -18.51
C GLN A 353 10.42 -1.58 -18.21
N ALA A 354 9.49 -1.14 -19.05
CA ALA A 354 8.07 -1.48 -18.88
C ALA A 354 7.84 -3.00 -18.93
N ALA A 355 8.59 -3.73 -19.77
CA ALA A 355 8.50 -5.18 -19.84
C ALA A 355 9.07 -5.85 -18.57
N GLU A 356 10.19 -5.34 -18.02
CA GLU A 356 10.76 -5.83 -16.77
C GLU A 356 9.85 -5.55 -15.57
N ASP A 357 9.31 -4.33 -15.48
CA ASP A 357 8.37 -3.93 -14.43
C ASP A 357 7.08 -4.79 -14.46
N LEU A 358 6.58 -5.05 -15.68
CA LEU A 358 5.43 -5.93 -15.85
C LEU A 358 5.76 -7.37 -15.43
N ALA A 359 6.94 -7.89 -15.82
CA ALA A 359 7.38 -9.22 -15.44
C ALA A 359 7.54 -9.34 -13.91
N ALA A 360 8.17 -8.38 -13.26
CA ALA A 360 8.31 -8.31 -11.81
C ALA A 360 6.94 -8.27 -11.10
N ARG A 361 6.01 -7.50 -11.64
CA ARG A 361 4.64 -7.39 -11.10
C ARG A 361 3.85 -8.69 -11.26
N VAL A 362 4.02 -9.37 -12.40
CA VAL A 362 3.42 -10.70 -12.63
C VAL A 362 4.00 -11.72 -11.66
N GLU A 363 5.32 -11.71 -11.46
CA GLU A 363 5.99 -12.59 -10.51
C GLU A 363 5.52 -12.33 -9.07
N GLN A 364 5.43 -11.09 -8.66
CA GLN A 364 4.90 -10.69 -7.35
C GLN A 364 3.46 -11.18 -7.15
N LEU A 365 2.60 -10.98 -8.16
CA LEU A 365 1.22 -11.47 -8.12
C LEU A 365 1.16 -13.00 -8.02
N GLN A 366 2.04 -13.70 -8.75
CA GLN A 366 2.13 -15.16 -8.66
C GLN A 366 2.60 -15.63 -7.29
N GLN A 367 3.57 -14.95 -6.69
CA GLN A 367 4.06 -15.25 -5.33
C GLN A 367 2.95 -15.01 -4.29
N THR A 368 2.25 -13.88 -4.37
CA THR A 368 1.11 -13.58 -3.50
C THR A 368 0.03 -14.64 -3.62
N PHE A 369 -0.33 -14.99 -4.85
CA PHE A 369 -1.35 -16.02 -5.11
C PHE A 369 -0.92 -17.41 -4.59
N ARG A 370 0.37 -17.76 -4.74
CA ARG A 370 0.91 -19.01 -4.18
C ARG A 370 0.91 -19.00 -2.66
N ALA A 371 1.25 -17.87 -2.05
CA ALA A 371 1.21 -17.70 -0.59
C ALA A 371 -0.21 -17.86 -0.06
N GLU A 372 -1.20 -17.21 -0.70
CA GLU A 372 -2.62 -17.36 -0.36
C GLU A 372 -3.11 -18.80 -0.53
N GLN A 373 -2.72 -19.47 -1.62
CA GLN A 373 -3.05 -20.89 -1.82
C GLN A 373 -2.43 -21.78 -0.74
N LEU A 374 -1.17 -21.54 -0.39
CA LEU A 374 -0.47 -22.31 0.65
C LEU A 374 -1.12 -22.06 2.02
N GLU A 375 -1.49 -20.83 2.31
CA GLU A 375 -2.20 -20.48 3.55
C GLU A 375 -3.58 -21.17 3.63
N GLN A 376 -4.33 -21.16 2.52
CA GLN A 376 -5.59 -21.91 2.42
C GLN A 376 -5.40 -23.42 2.57
N GLU A 377 -4.35 -23.98 1.97
CA GLU A 377 -4.05 -25.39 2.10
C GLU A 377 -3.62 -25.76 3.52
N LEU A 378 -2.80 -24.93 4.17
CA LEU A 378 -2.43 -25.06 5.57
C LEU A 378 -3.63 -24.92 6.50
N ALA A 379 -4.52 -23.95 6.24
CA ALA A 379 -5.76 -23.78 7.00
C ALA A 379 -6.67 -25.00 6.84
N LEU A 380 -6.79 -25.52 5.62
CA LEU A 380 -7.54 -26.75 5.34
C LEU A 380 -6.91 -27.98 6.02
N GLN A 381 -5.58 -28.10 5.99
CA GLN A 381 -4.87 -29.18 6.69
C GLN A 381 -5.06 -29.08 8.21
N ARG A 382 -4.95 -27.87 8.79
CA ARG A 382 -5.23 -27.64 10.22
C ARG A 382 -6.66 -28.00 10.57
N ALA A 383 -7.64 -27.54 9.78
CA ALA A 383 -9.05 -27.89 9.99
C ALA A 383 -9.29 -29.41 9.86
N ARG A 384 -8.64 -30.09 8.89
CA ARG A 384 -8.69 -31.55 8.76
C ARG A 384 -8.03 -32.27 9.94
N ALA A 385 -6.90 -31.77 10.42
CA ALA A 385 -6.20 -32.31 11.60
C ALA A 385 -7.08 -32.15 12.85
N GLU A 386 -7.68 -30.97 13.07
CA GLU A 386 -8.61 -30.73 14.17
C GLU A 386 -9.82 -31.65 14.10
N VAL A 387 -10.42 -31.80 12.89
CA VAL A 387 -11.55 -32.72 12.70
C VAL A 387 -11.12 -34.17 12.92
N SER A 388 -9.91 -34.58 12.49
CA SER A 388 -9.39 -35.93 12.71
C SER A 388 -9.10 -36.17 14.20
N GLU A 389 -8.53 -35.20 14.91
CA GLU A 389 -8.31 -35.26 16.34
C GLU A 389 -9.64 -35.28 17.14
N GLN A 390 -10.58 -34.43 16.75
CA GLN A 390 -11.93 -34.50 17.32
C GLN A 390 -12.62 -35.83 17.05
N ARG A 391 -12.46 -36.42 15.85
CA ARG A 391 -12.98 -37.76 15.54
C ARG A 391 -12.29 -38.84 16.38
N ALA A 392 -10.96 -38.76 16.54
CA ALA A 392 -10.21 -39.68 17.36
C ALA A 392 -10.61 -39.56 18.86
N ARG A 393 -10.69 -38.34 19.37
CA ARG A 393 -11.21 -38.07 20.74
C ARG A 393 -12.65 -38.52 20.89
N ARG A 394 -13.50 -38.29 19.89
CA ARG A 394 -14.87 -38.72 19.87
C ARG A 394 -15.00 -40.26 19.84
N GLN A 395 -14.12 -40.91 19.07
CA GLN A 395 -14.09 -42.39 18.99
C GLN A 395 -13.57 -43.03 20.30
N GLN A 396 -12.59 -42.39 20.94
CA GLN A 396 -12.11 -42.73 22.27
C GLN A 396 -13.20 -42.50 23.34
N LEU A 397 -13.91 -41.36 23.28
CA LEU A 397 -15.05 -41.07 24.12
C LEU A 397 -16.22 -42.04 23.88
N ILE A 398 -16.50 -42.41 22.62
CA ILE A 398 -17.54 -43.38 22.27
C ILE A 398 -17.15 -44.79 22.76
N SER A 399 -15.88 -45.18 22.67
CA SER A 399 -15.43 -46.47 23.17
C SER A 399 -15.46 -46.55 24.70
N THR A 400 -15.06 -45.46 25.39
CA THR A 400 -15.21 -45.36 26.85
C THR A 400 -16.64 -45.16 27.28
N ALA A 401 -17.43 -44.36 26.50
CA ALA A 401 -18.87 -44.17 26.75
C ALA A 401 -19.71 -45.44 26.48
N SER A 402 -19.27 -46.31 25.54
CA SER A 402 -19.93 -47.60 25.33
C SER A 402 -19.88 -48.51 26.55
N ILE A 403 -18.77 -48.48 27.28
CA ILE A 403 -18.57 -49.22 28.52
C ILE A 403 -19.41 -48.59 29.65
N VAL A 404 -19.49 -47.24 29.69
CA VAL A 404 -20.28 -46.50 30.68
C VAL A 404 -21.77 -46.48 30.32
N SER A 405 -22.11 -46.48 29.00
CA SER A 405 -23.50 -46.44 28.53
C SER A 405 -24.28 -47.71 28.86
N VAL A 406 -23.64 -48.88 28.95
CA VAL A 406 -24.28 -50.10 29.44
C VAL A 406 -24.69 -49.97 30.92
N LEU A 407 -23.91 -49.22 31.71
CA LEU A 407 -24.25 -48.92 33.10
C LEU A 407 -25.22 -47.74 33.24
N LEU A 408 -25.18 -46.76 32.32
CA LEU A 408 -26.04 -45.58 32.35
C LEU A 408 -27.41 -45.81 31.64
N LEU A 409 -27.51 -46.81 30.74
CA LEU A 409 -28.78 -47.12 30.05
C LEU A 409 -29.88 -47.47 31.04
N LEU A 410 -29.53 -48.10 32.15
CA LEU A 410 -30.46 -48.39 33.27
C LEU A 410 -30.85 -47.14 34.07
N LEU A 411 -30.00 -46.13 34.08
CA LEU A 411 -30.24 -44.84 34.79
C LEU A 411 -30.98 -43.84 33.89
N VAL A 412 -30.79 -43.90 32.55
CA VAL A 412 -31.30 -42.91 31.56
C VAL A 412 -32.76 -43.14 31.22
N LEU A 413 -33.29 -44.37 31.34
CA LEU A 413 -34.73 -44.64 31.14
C LEU A 413 -35.63 -43.80 32.06
N GLY A 414 -35.14 -43.40 33.23
CA GLY A 414 -35.84 -42.50 34.15
C GLY A 414 -35.74 -41.00 33.80
N LEU A 415 -34.66 -40.59 33.13
CA LEU A 415 -34.40 -39.17 32.80
C LEU A 415 -34.95 -38.73 31.44
N LEU A 416 -35.20 -39.67 30.50
CA LEU A 416 -35.70 -39.37 29.16
C LEU A 416 -37.15 -38.82 29.16
N TYR A 417 -37.90 -39.12 30.18
CA TYR A 417 -39.29 -38.62 30.30
C TYR A 417 -39.38 -37.13 30.64
N SER A 418 -38.34 -36.55 31.26
CA SER A 418 -38.37 -35.14 31.67
C SER A 418 -37.96 -34.16 30.57
N ARG A 419 -37.27 -34.62 29.52
CA ARG A 419 -36.67 -33.74 28.49
C ARG A 419 -37.49 -33.49 27.23
N TYR A 420 -38.61 -34.16 27.07
CA TYR A 420 -39.50 -34.00 25.90
C TYR A 420 -40.14 -32.60 25.79
N ARG A 421 -40.06 -31.79 26.83
CA ARG A 421 -40.72 -30.47 26.90
C ARG A 421 -39.85 -29.27 26.40
N LEU A 422 -38.55 -29.46 26.15
CA LEU A 422 -37.66 -28.29 25.91
C LEU A 422 -37.29 -28.01 24.44
N GLY A 423 -37.87 -28.73 23.48
CA GLY A 423 -37.41 -28.78 22.08
C GLY A 423 -37.92 -27.70 21.10
N ARG A 424 -38.60 -26.65 21.56
CA ARG A 424 -39.30 -25.75 20.60
C ARG A 424 -38.64 -24.37 20.32
N ARG A 425 -37.44 -24.05 20.79
CA ARG A 425 -36.94 -22.66 20.71
C ARG A 425 -35.73 -22.37 19.78
N VAL A 426 -35.22 -23.34 19.03
CA VAL A 426 -33.96 -23.11 18.28
C VAL A 426 -34.14 -22.89 16.76
N SER A 427 -35.36 -22.86 16.24
CA SER A 427 -35.61 -22.84 14.79
C SER A 427 -35.39 -21.47 14.07
N HIS A 428 -35.23 -20.36 14.78
CA HIS A 428 -35.30 -19.03 14.15
C HIS A 428 -33.98 -18.38 13.72
N THR A 429 -32.83 -18.92 14.10
CA THR A 429 -31.55 -18.26 13.80
C THR A 429 -30.89 -18.71 12.49
N LEU A 430 -31.23 -19.87 11.98
CA LEU A 430 -30.67 -20.40 10.72
C LEU A 430 -31.30 -19.81 9.46
N ASP A 431 -32.49 -19.27 9.57
CA ASP A 431 -33.27 -18.77 8.41
C ASP A 431 -32.73 -17.42 7.89
N ARG A 432 -32.15 -16.58 8.77
CA ARG A 432 -31.64 -15.25 8.39
C ARG A 432 -30.36 -15.33 7.56
N ALA A 433 -29.46 -16.26 7.87
CA ALA A 433 -28.18 -16.39 7.15
C ALA A 433 -28.34 -16.94 5.71
N ALA A 434 -29.49 -17.55 5.41
CA ALA A 434 -29.79 -18.06 4.07
C ALA A 434 -30.45 -17.03 3.13
N ARG A 435 -30.73 -15.80 3.61
CA ARG A 435 -31.56 -14.81 2.89
C ARG A 435 -30.78 -13.56 2.41
N THR A 436 -29.54 -13.35 2.84
CA THR A 436 -28.77 -12.16 2.48
C THR A 436 -27.58 -12.50 1.57
N ASP A 437 -27.18 -11.56 0.73
CA ASP A 437 -25.94 -11.62 -0.03
C ASP A 437 -24.74 -11.30 0.89
N PRO A 438 -23.74 -12.17 0.99
CA PRO A 438 -22.65 -12.00 1.95
C PRO A 438 -21.71 -10.82 1.64
N LEU A 439 -21.69 -10.32 0.39
CA LEU A 439 -20.86 -9.19 0.00
C LEU A 439 -21.53 -7.86 0.29
N THR A 440 -22.79 -7.71 -0.11
CA THR A 440 -23.49 -6.41 -0.09
C THR A 440 -24.42 -6.24 1.12
N GLY A 441 -24.72 -7.32 1.83
CA GLY A 441 -25.67 -7.30 2.94
C GLY A 441 -27.14 -7.13 2.55
N LEU A 442 -27.44 -6.99 1.28
CA LEU A 442 -28.79 -6.93 0.75
C LEU A 442 -29.43 -8.31 0.76
N SER A 443 -30.75 -8.38 0.50
CA SER A 443 -31.40 -9.65 0.21
C SER A 443 -30.72 -10.36 -0.95
N ASN A 444 -30.63 -11.68 -0.86
CA ASN A 444 -30.18 -12.47 -1.99
C ASN A 444 -31.34 -12.78 -2.95
N ARG A 445 -31.00 -13.40 -4.08
CA ARG A 445 -31.99 -13.77 -5.11
C ARG A 445 -33.15 -14.58 -4.55
N ARG A 446 -32.89 -15.50 -3.63
CA ARG A 446 -33.94 -16.37 -3.03
C ARG A 446 -34.92 -15.55 -2.21
N ASP A 447 -34.41 -14.67 -1.35
CA ASP A 447 -35.26 -13.83 -0.50
C ASP A 447 -36.08 -12.84 -1.34
N MET A 448 -35.48 -12.24 -2.35
CA MET A 448 -36.17 -11.36 -3.28
C MET A 448 -37.27 -12.09 -4.04
N THR A 449 -37.05 -13.33 -4.47
CA THR A 449 -38.09 -14.15 -5.14
C THR A 449 -39.33 -14.28 -4.26
N GLU A 450 -39.15 -14.61 -2.98
CA GLU A 450 -40.28 -14.72 -2.03
C GLU A 450 -41.02 -13.39 -1.81
N HIS A 451 -40.30 -12.27 -1.87
CA HIS A 451 -40.92 -10.94 -1.75
C HIS A 451 -41.73 -10.57 -3.00
N ILE A 452 -41.22 -10.89 -4.19
CA ILE A 452 -41.91 -10.67 -5.46
C ILE A 452 -43.19 -11.53 -5.53
N ASP A 453 -43.12 -12.82 -5.18
CA ASP A 453 -44.28 -13.70 -5.16
C ASP A 453 -45.37 -13.14 -4.26
N ARG A 454 -45.01 -12.63 -3.08
CA ARG A 454 -45.96 -11.98 -2.17
C ARG A 454 -46.54 -10.68 -2.76
N ALA A 455 -45.77 -9.90 -3.47
CA ALA A 455 -46.24 -8.67 -4.13
C ALA A 455 -47.20 -8.99 -5.28
N ILE A 456 -46.94 -10.06 -6.05
CA ILE A 456 -47.84 -10.57 -7.09
C ILE A 456 -49.19 -11.00 -6.48
N LEU A 457 -49.14 -11.72 -5.36
CA LEU A 457 -50.36 -12.13 -4.65
C LEU A 457 -51.18 -10.92 -4.18
N ARG A 458 -50.56 -9.93 -3.51
CA ARG A 458 -51.23 -8.69 -3.08
C ARG A 458 -51.80 -7.90 -4.26
N ARG A 459 -51.08 -7.87 -5.41
CA ARG A 459 -51.61 -7.24 -6.61
C ARG A 459 -52.90 -7.91 -7.10
N ASN A 460 -52.95 -9.22 -7.03
CA ASN A 460 -54.10 -9.99 -7.49
C ASN A 460 -55.30 -9.95 -6.51
N GLU A 461 -55.03 -9.95 -5.21
CA GLU A 461 -56.07 -10.03 -4.16
C GLU A 461 -56.57 -8.64 -3.73
N ASP A 462 -55.64 -7.72 -3.44
CA ASP A 462 -55.94 -6.41 -2.85
C ASP A 462 -55.84 -5.26 -3.86
N ASN A 463 -55.44 -5.54 -5.12
CA ASN A 463 -55.15 -4.57 -6.17
C ASN A 463 -54.08 -3.53 -5.75
N GLU A 464 -53.19 -3.91 -4.81
CA GLU A 464 -52.12 -3.04 -4.34
C GLU A 464 -51.05 -2.90 -5.43
N PRO A 465 -50.75 -1.65 -5.94
CA PRO A 465 -49.76 -1.48 -6.96
C PRO A 465 -48.35 -1.78 -6.39
N SER A 466 -47.55 -2.47 -7.13
CA SER A 466 -46.12 -2.66 -6.82
C SER A 466 -45.32 -2.61 -8.10
N SER A 467 -44.10 -2.11 -8.01
CA SER A 467 -43.20 -2.04 -9.16
C SER A 467 -41.88 -2.74 -8.87
N LEU A 468 -41.27 -3.22 -9.92
CA LEU A 468 -39.96 -3.85 -9.91
C LEU A 468 -39.00 -3.02 -10.72
N ILE A 469 -37.81 -2.79 -10.17
CA ILE A 469 -36.70 -2.11 -10.83
C ILE A 469 -35.56 -3.10 -10.91
N MET A 470 -34.97 -3.27 -12.10
CA MET A 470 -33.70 -3.94 -12.31
C MET A 470 -32.65 -2.89 -12.64
N ALA A 471 -31.52 -2.96 -11.97
CA ALA A 471 -30.41 -2.05 -12.17
C ALA A 471 -29.13 -2.84 -12.42
N ASP A 472 -28.33 -2.38 -13.33
CA ASP A 472 -27.05 -2.99 -13.67
C ASP A 472 -25.96 -1.92 -13.82
N ILE A 473 -24.80 -2.22 -13.29
CA ILE A 473 -23.65 -1.32 -13.30
C ILE A 473 -23.05 -1.26 -14.70
N ASP A 474 -23.06 -0.07 -15.28
CA ASP A 474 -22.57 0.14 -16.63
C ASP A 474 -21.08 -0.15 -16.78
N SER A 475 -20.76 -1.09 -17.65
CA SER A 475 -19.37 -1.45 -17.96
C SER A 475 -18.60 -2.03 -16.75
N PHE A 476 -19.28 -2.69 -15.82
CA PHE A 476 -18.68 -3.29 -14.63
C PHE A 476 -17.57 -4.27 -14.96
N LYS A 477 -17.75 -5.08 -16.00
CA LYS A 477 -16.69 -5.98 -16.48
C LYS A 477 -15.41 -5.23 -16.79
N ARG A 478 -15.48 -4.04 -17.41
CA ARG A 478 -14.30 -3.21 -17.69
C ARG A 478 -13.64 -2.71 -16.41
N ILE A 479 -14.43 -2.42 -15.36
CA ILE A 479 -13.91 -2.07 -14.04
C ILE A 479 -13.11 -3.24 -13.49
N ASN A 480 -13.68 -4.44 -13.50
CA ASN A 480 -13.01 -5.65 -13.04
C ASN A 480 -11.74 -5.96 -13.85
N ASP A 481 -11.85 -5.88 -15.17
CA ASP A 481 -10.73 -6.18 -16.08
C ASP A 481 -9.57 -5.19 -15.95
N THR A 482 -9.88 -3.92 -15.60
CA THR A 482 -8.88 -2.85 -15.52
C THR A 482 -8.31 -2.66 -14.11
N LEU A 483 -9.15 -2.80 -13.08
CA LEU A 483 -8.82 -2.47 -11.69
C LEU A 483 -8.84 -3.67 -10.75
N GLY A 484 -9.27 -4.83 -11.25
CA GLY A 484 -9.34 -6.08 -10.50
C GLY A 484 -10.67 -6.29 -9.76
N HIS A 485 -10.97 -7.55 -9.46
CA HIS A 485 -12.24 -7.97 -8.82
C HIS A 485 -12.45 -7.35 -7.44
N GLN A 486 -11.38 -7.12 -6.66
CA GLN A 486 -11.51 -6.46 -5.34
C GLN A 486 -12.07 -5.03 -5.45
N VAL A 487 -11.69 -4.31 -6.50
CA VAL A 487 -12.25 -2.98 -6.79
C VAL A 487 -13.71 -3.11 -7.22
N GLY A 488 -14.03 -4.11 -8.03
CA GLY A 488 -15.41 -4.42 -8.38
C GLY A 488 -16.29 -4.73 -7.18
N ASP A 489 -15.78 -5.50 -6.23
CA ASP A 489 -16.50 -5.80 -4.98
C ASP A 489 -16.77 -4.53 -4.16
N GLN A 490 -15.80 -3.63 -4.06
CA GLN A 490 -15.99 -2.32 -3.40
C GLN A 490 -17.03 -1.46 -4.12
N VAL A 491 -17.05 -1.49 -5.44
CA VAL A 491 -18.09 -0.82 -6.24
C VAL A 491 -19.46 -1.42 -5.97
N LEU A 492 -19.58 -2.73 -5.90
CA LEU A 492 -20.84 -3.41 -5.59
C LEU A 492 -21.38 -3.03 -4.20
N VAL A 493 -20.49 -3.02 -3.19
CA VAL A 493 -20.85 -2.60 -1.84
C VAL A 493 -21.27 -1.13 -1.82
N HIS A 494 -20.52 -0.26 -2.47
CA HIS A 494 -20.84 1.15 -2.55
C HIS A 494 -22.20 1.40 -3.22
N VAL A 495 -22.49 0.72 -4.32
CA VAL A 495 -23.78 0.82 -5.01
C VAL A 495 -24.91 0.29 -4.10
N ALA A 496 -24.69 -0.84 -3.44
CA ALA A 496 -25.65 -1.40 -2.50
C ALA A 496 -25.99 -0.43 -1.35
N GLU A 497 -24.99 0.22 -0.77
CA GLU A 497 -25.19 1.25 0.27
C GLU A 497 -25.96 2.46 -0.25
N LEU A 498 -25.65 2.94 -1.46
CA LEU A 498 -26.36 4.07 -2.05
C LEU A 498 -27.82 3.70 -2.33
N ILE A 499 -28.09 2.53 -2.88
CA ILE A 499 -29.47 2.04 -3.10
C ILE A 499 -30.19 1.98 -1.76
N GLY A 500 -29.61 1.35 -0.73
CA GLY A 500 -30.22 1.20 0.58
C GLY A 500 -30.56 2.52 1.28
N LYS A 501 -29.78 3.59 1.01
CA LYS A 501 -30.04 4.95 1.55
C LYS A 501 -31.16 5.70 0.83
N GLN A 502 -31.49 5.31 -0.39
CA GLN A 502 -32.46 6.02 -1.24
C GLN A 502 -33.84 5.36 -1.29
N VAL A 503 -33.94 4.13 -0.82
CA VAL A 503 -35.21 3.39 -0.76
C VAL A 503 -35.82 3.45 0.64
N ARG A 504 -37.13 3.19 0.76
CA ARG A 504 -37.85 3.23 2.03
C ARG A 504 -37.64 1.92 2.79
N GLY A 505 -37.92 1.90 4.10
CA GLY A 505 -37.81 0.69 4.92
C GLY A 505 -38.79 -0.43 4.56
N VAL A 506 -39.83 -0.14 3.76
CA VAL A 506 -40.77 -1.13 3.23
C VAL A 506 -40.36 -1.69 1.86
N ASP A 507 -39.42 -1.02 1.17
CA ASP A 507 -38.90 -1.46 -0.10
C ASP A 507 -37.87 -2.57 0.13
N VAL A 508 -37.81 -3.53 -0.79
CA VAL A 508 -36.87 -4.65 -0.68
C VAL A 508 -35.80 -4.51 -1.77
N THR A 509 -34.57 -4.59 -1.33
CA THR A 509 -33.42 -4.51 -2.24
C THR A 509 -32.61 -5.79 -2.20
N ALA A 510 -32.20 -6.29 -3.35
CA ALA A 510 -31.41 -7.50 -3.45
C ALA A 510 -30.31 -7.37 -4.49
N ARG A 511 -29.23 -8.08 -4.25
CA ARG A 511 -28.28 -8.40 -5.30
C ARG A 511 -28.79 -9.60 -6.09
N TRP A 512 -29.17 -9.36 -7.34
CA TRP A 512 -29.82 -10.35 -8.19
C TRP A 512 -28.83 -11.23 -8.95
N GLY A 513 -27.77 -10.65 -9.42
CA GLY A 513 -26.68 -11.29 -10.16
C GLY A 513 -25.33 -10.69 -9.81
N GLY A 514 -24.33 -10.91 -10.65
CA GLY A 514 -22.96 -10.41 -10.45
C GLY A 514 -22.88 -8.91 -10.20
N GLU A 515 -23.46 -8.14 -11.11
CA GLU A 515 -23.47 -6.68 -11.12
C GLU A 515 -24.90 -6.09 -11.13
N GLU A 516 -25.89 -6.97 -10.98
CA GLU A 516 -27.30 -6.64 -11.07
C GLU A 516 -27.95 -6.52 -9.70
N PHE A 517 -28.75 -5.51 -9.53
CA PHE A 517 -29.56 -5.25 -8.35
C PHE A 517 -31.04 -5.26 -8.71
N LEU A 518 -31.85 -5.84 -7.85
CA LEU A 518 -33.30 -5.85 -7.99
C LEU A 518 -33.94 -5.12 -6.82
N ILE A 519 -34.88 -4.23 -7.10
CA ILE A 519 -35.55 -3.41 -6.11
C ILE A 519 -37.04 -3.57 -6.29
N LEU A 520 -37.72 -4.07 -5.25
CA LEU A 520 -39.19 -4.17 -5.21
C LEU A 520 -39.73 -3.00 -4.40
N LEU A 521 -40.68 -2.28 -4.98
CA LEU A 521 -41.33 -1.12 -4.40
C LEU A 521 -42.81 -1.41 -4.15
N PRO A 522 -43.23 -1.93 -2.98
CA PRO A 522 -44.62 -2.12 -2.63
C PRO A 522 -45.38 -0.78 -2.57
N GLY A 523 -46.65 -0.76 -2.91
CA GLY A 523 -47.48 0.44 -2.90
C GLY A 523 -47.10 1.51 -3.94
N THR A 524 -46.26 1.16 -4.94
CA THR A 524 -45.69 2.13 -5.88
C THR A 524 -46.00 1.74 -7.32
N ARG A 525 -46.60 2.67 -8.09
CA ARG A 525 -46.86 2.52 -9.52
C ARG A 525 -45.60 2.77 -10.36
N GLU A 526 -45.64 2.42 -11.63
CA GLU A 526 -44.49 2.57 -12.55
C GLU A 526 -43.89 3.99 -12.58
N GLU A 527 -44.72 5.04 -12.58
CA GLU A 527 -44.23 6.43 -12.54
C GLU A 527 -43.41 6.73 -11.28
N GLY A 528 -43.87 6.23 -10.11
CA GLY A 528 -43.15 6.36 -8.85
C GLY A 528 -41.82 5.59 -8.87
N ALA A 529 -41.83 4.37 -9.42
CA ALA A 529 -40.62 3.56 -9.57
C ALA A 529 -39.62 4.21 -10.55
N ARG A 530 -40.11 4.84 -11.61
CA ARG A 530 -39.29 5.62 -12.52
C ARG A 530 -38.63 6.80 -11.81
N CYS A 531 -39.36 7.54 -10.98
CA CYS A 531 -38.81 8.61 -10.16
C CYS A 531 -37.71 8.12 -9.22
N VAL A 532 -37.92 6.98 -8.54
CA VAL A 532 -36.92 6.35 -7.68
C VAL A 532 -35.68 5.97 -8.49
N SER A 533 -35.87 5.35 -9.66
CA SER A 533 -34.77 4.94 -10.55
C SER A 533 -33.97 6.14 -11.06
N GLU A 534 -34.63 7.24 -11.44
CA GLU A 534 -33.94 8.48 -11.87
C GLU A 534 -33.18 9.14 -10.73
N ASN A 535 -33.74 9.12 -9.52
CA ASN A 535 -33.02 9.59 -8.33
C ASN A 535 -31.78 8.72 -8.06
N LEU A 536 -31.93 7.39 -8.08
CA LEU A 536 -30.82 6.46 -7.92
C LEU A 536 -29.75 6.68 -8.99
N ARG A 537 -30.15 6.79 -10.26
CA ARG A 537 -29.24 7.06 -11.37
C ARG A 537 -28.42 8.32 -11.16
N ARG A 538 -29.08 9.40 -10.73
CA ARG A 538 -28.44 10.68 -10.45
C ARG A 538 -27.51 10.57 -9.24
N VAL A 539 -27.99 10.05 -8.11
CA VAL A 539 -27.22 9.94 -6.87
C VAL A 539 -25.97 9.09 -7.06
N ILE A 540 -26.08 7.97 -7.77
CA ILE A 540 -24.95 7.08 -8.02
C ILE A 540 -23.94 7.76 -8.95
N GLY A 541 -24.42 8.48 -9.99
CA GLY A 541 -23.56 9.24 -10.89
C GLY A 541 -22.82 10.40 -10.20
N GLU A 542 -23.47 11.04 -9.21
CA GLU A 542 -22.93 12.17 -8.45
C GLU A 542 -22.09 11.73 -7.22
N SER A 543 -22.14 10.45 -6.85
CA SER A 543 -21.45 9.90 -5.68
C SER A 543 -20.46 8.80 -6.10
N PRO A 544 -19.42 9.13 -6.85
CA PRO A 544 -18.48 8.14 -7.33
C PRO A 544 -17.68 7.53 -6.16
N PRO A 545 -17.47 6.20 -6.12
CA PRO A 545 -16.69 5.57 -5.08
C PRO A 545 -15.24 6.07 -5.09
N GLN A 546 -14.72 6.34 -3.91
CA GLN A 546 -13.32 6.70 -3.69
C GLN A 546 -12.51 5.42 -3.44
N ILE A 547 -11.79 4.98 -4.44
CA ILE A 547 -11.02 3.73 -4.37
C ILE A 547 -9.55 4.05 -4.63
N ASN A 548 -8.68 3.74 -3.67
CA ASN A 548 -7.23 4.01 -3.74
C ASN A 548 -6.90 5.49 -4.02
N GLY A 549 -7.68 6.42 -3.44
CA GLY A 549 -7.48 7.86 -3.59
C GLY A 549 -7.91 8.43 -4.96
N ARG A 550 -8.59 7.63 -5.78
CA ARG A 550 -9.15 8.06 -7.07
C ARG A 550 -10.66 7.94 -7.06
N SER A 551 -11.31 8.93 -7.65
CA SER A 551 -12.75 8.91 -7.90
C SER A 551 -13.04 8.08 -9.15
N LEU A 552 -13.86 7.03 -9.02
CA LEU A 552 -14.26 6.17 -10.13
C LEU A 552 -15.65 6.58 -10.62
N SER A 553 -15.72 7.16 -11.81
CA SER A 553 -17.01 7.48 -12.42
C SER A 553 -17.83 6.22 -12.68
N LEU A 554 -19.02 6.19 -12.13
CA LEU A 554 -19.92 5.04 -12.14
C LEU A 554 -21.31 5.47 -12.63
N THR A 555 -21.91 4.68 -13.49
CA THR A 555 -23.31 4.84 -13.90
C THR A 555 -24.02 3.50 -13.86
N LEU A 556 -25.32 3.55 -13.72
CA LEU A 556 -26.19 2.39 -13.80
C LEU A 556 -27.27 2.60 -14.83
N THR A 557 -27.67 1.50 -15.45
CA THR A 557 -28.85 1.45 -16.33
C THR A 557 -29.96 0.72 -15.60
N PHE A 558 -31.17 1.28 -15.68
CA PHE A 558 -32.33 0.80 -14.96
C PHE A 558 -33.43 0.40 -15.93
N GLY A 559 -34.03 -0.78 -15.68
CA GLY A 559 -35.30 -1.19 -16.21
C GLY A 559 -36.38 -1.06 -15.15
N VAL A 560 -37.57 -0.65 -15.51
CA VAL A 560 -38.70 -0.47 -14.60
C VAL A 560 -39.93 -1.14 -15.16
N THR A 561 -40.72 -1.82 -14.31
CA THR A 561 -42.03 -2.36 -14.67
C THR A 561 -42.96 -2.36 -13.49
N GLU A 562 -44.24 -2.11 -13.70
CA GLU A 562 -45.28 -2.35 -12.70
C GLU A 562 -45.72 -3.83 -12.73
N ILE A 563 -46.05 -4.37 -11.57
CA ILE A 563 -46.67 -5.70 -11.45
C ILE A 563 -48.12 -5.60 -11.89
N GLU A 564 -48.42 -6.15 -13.04
CA GLU A 564 -49.80 -6.19 -13.59
C GLU A 564 -50.63 -7.30 -12.93
N PRO A 565 -51.96 -7.15 -12.88
CA PRO A 565 -52.84 -8.25 -12.46
C PRO A 565 -52.62 -9.49 -13.34
N GLY A 566 -52.46 -10.66 -12.70
CA GLY A 566 -52.22 -11.92 -13.39
C GLY A 566 -50.75 -12.13 -13.84
N ALA A 567 -49.84 -11.24 -13.51
CA ALA A 567 -48.42 -11.42 -13.80
C ALA A 567 -47.85 -12.67 -13.08
N ASN A 568 -46.94 -13.37 -13.74
CA ASN A 568 -46.15 -14.42 -13.10
C ASN A 568 -44.71 -13.93 -12.90
N PHE A 569 -44.01 -14.57 -11.99
CA PHE A 569 -42.64 -14.20 -11.61
C PHE A 569 -41.68 -14.12 -12.82
N ASN A 570 -41.69 -15.15 -13.68
CA ASN A 570 -40.72 -15.23 -14.78
C ASN A 570 -40.96 -14.15 -15.82
N ASP A 571 -42.22 -13.90 -16.17
CA ASP A 571 -42.57 -12.85 -17.15
C ASP A 571 -42.26 -11.46 -16.59
N LEU A 572 -42.48 -11.23 -15.30
CA LEU A 572 -42.18 -9.96 -14.64
C LEU A 572 -40.70 -9.67 -14.65
N VAL A 573 -39.89 -10.65 -14.22
CA VAL A 573 -38.41 -10.48 -14.20
C VAL A 573 -37.89 -10.31 -15.62
N LYS A 574 -38.41 -11.04 -16.60
CA LYS A 574 -38.02 -10.88 -17.99
C LYS A 574 -38.35 -9.48 -18.53
N ARG A 575 -39.57 -8.97 -18.27
CA ARG A 575 -39.98 -7.63 -18.71
C ARG A 575 -39.07 -6.51 -18.18
N VAL A 576 -38.70 -6.59 -16.91
CA VAL A 576 -37.80 -5.59 -16.30
C VAL A 576 -36.38 -5.72 -16.82
N ASP A 577 -35.92 -6.94 -17.09
CA ASP A 577 -34.61 -7.21 -17.71
C ASP A 577 -34.54 -6.70 -19.15
N ASP A 578 -35.57 -7.00 -19.98
CA ASP A 578 -35.68 -6.50 -21.36
C ASP A 578 -35.65 -4.95 -21.39
N ALA A 579 -36.30 -4.29 -20.45
CA ALA A 579 -36.29 -2.84 -20.29
C ALA A 579 -34.89 -2.31 -19.96
N MET A 580 -34.21 -2.94 -18.99
CA MET A 580 -32.85 -2.60 -18.63
C MET A 580 -31.89 -2.83 -19.81
N TYR A 581 -32.00 -3.95 -20.50
CA TYR A 581 -31.19 -4.24 -21.69
C TYR A 581 -31.40 -3.23 -22.82
N ALA A 582 -32.64 -2.82 -23.07
CA ALA A 582 -32.95 -1.75 -24.01
C ALA A 582 -32.29 -0.43 -23.62
N GLY A 583 -32.23 -0.14 -22.32
CA GLY A 583 -31.48 1.01 -21.78
C GLY A 583 -29.99 0.94 -22.07
N LYS A 584 -29.40 -0.22 -21.89
CA LYS A 584 -27.99 -0.47 -22.22
C LYS A 584 -27.70 -0.27 -23.72
N ALA A 585 -28.59 -0.79 -24.57
CA ALA A 585 -28.46 -0.65 -26.04
C ALA A 585 -28.60 0.81 -26.50
N ARG A 586 -29.43 1.60 -25.83
CA ARG A 586 -29.68 3.03 -26.16
C ARG A 586 -28.63 3.99 -25.61
N GLY A 587 -27.49 3.48 -25.05
CA GLY A 587 -26.33 4.29 -24.62
C GLY A 587 -26.12 4.37 -23.12
N LYS A 588 -26.71 3.46 -22.33
CA LYS A 588 -26.48 3.31 -20.89
C LYS A 588 -26.91 4.55 -20.05
N ASN A 589 -26.65 4.53 -18.73
CA ASN A 589 -26.92 5.63 -17.81
C ASN A 589 -28.33 6.23 -17.98
N ARG A 590 -29.34 5.41 -17.95
CA ARG A 590 -30.73 5.81 -18.15
C ARG A 590 -31.73 4.88 -17.46
N VAL A 591 -32.93 5.36 -17.38
CA VAL A 591 -34.09 4.58 -16.94
C VAL A 591 -34.98 4.29 -18.14
N VAL A 592 -35.40 3.04 -18.32
CA VAL A 592 -36.31 2.62 -19.37
C VAL A 592 -37.46 1.85 -18.74
N SER A 593 -38.69 2.21 -19.06
CA SER A 593 -39.88 1.47 -18.67
C SER A 593 -40.17 0.32 -19.63
N ALA A 594 -40.70 -0.79 -19.11
CA ALA A 594 -41.05 -1.95 -19.94
C ALA A 594 -42.06 -1.59 -21.02
N GLY A 595 -42.96 -0.64 -20.77
CA GLY A 595 -43.89 -0.10 -21.78
C GLY A 595 -43.22 0.61 -22.96
N GLU A 596 -41.99 1.14 -22.81
CA GLU A 596 -41.22 1.79 -23.85
C GLU A 596 -40.46 0.81 -24.76
N VAL A 597 -40.42 -0.47 -24.40
CA VAL A 597 -39.72 -1.52 -25.18
C VAL A 597 -40.64 -2.19 -26.19
N VAL A 598 -41.96 -2.14 -25.96
CA VAL A 598 -42.97 -2.79 -26.79
C VAL A 598 -43.32 -1.97 -28.05
N THR A 599 -42.80 -0.75 -28.18
CA THR A 599 -42.90 0.11 -29.35
C THR A 599 -41.59 0.17 -30.11
#